data_00da875fe1af9005251cd3c6ad3e7bcd
#
_entry.id   00da875fe1af9005251cd3c6ad3e7bcd
#
_cell.length_a   1.000
_cell.length_b   1.000
_cell.length_c   1.000
_cell.angle_alpha   90.00
_cell.angle_beta   90.00
_cell.angle_gamma   90.00
#
_symmetry.space_group_name_H-M   'P 1'
#
loop_
_entity.id
_entity.type
_entity.pdbx_description
1 polymer ?
#
loop_
_entity_poly.entity_id
_entity_poly.type
_entity_poly.pdbx_seq_one_letter_code
_entity_poly.pdbx_strand_id
1 'polypeptide(L)'
;MEAILDVRNINKSFNGLKVLQNASFVVQPGTLAAFFGENGSGKTTLFHIISGFLKADGGDLYYKNTPISHPTPTSVARLGIGRVWQNPRICKNLSVLDNLLLASRNHPGERLLNYFVRPGQIIAAEKSKKSRAEDIAGETALDGKLGQAAGELSFGQQKLLSIGMLLMNEASLLLLDEPFAGVNAKMIDHISEVMASLKKQGKTIMMIEHNRAKASSISDTQFFLSKGEIMQKNDVYS
;
A
#
# COMPACT_ATOMS: atom_id res chain seq x y z
N MET A 1 -9.89 -7.90 19.16
CA MET A 1 -9.08 -8.32 17.99
C MET A 1 -7.76 -7.60 18.06
N GLU A 2 -6.67 -8.25 17.69
CA GLU A 2 -5.35 -7.62 17.67
C GLU A 2 -5.23 -6.66 16.47
N ALA A 3 -4.70 -5.47 16.72
CA ALA A 3 -4.49 -4.47 15.69
C ALA A 3 -3.46 -4.95 14.65
N ILE A 4 -3.67 -4.62 13.37
CA ILE A 4 -2.65 -4.86 12.35
C ILE A 4 -1.55 -3.79 12.41
N LEU A 5 -1.94 -2.54 12.69
CA LEU A 5 -1.03 -1.41 12.88
C LEU A 5 -1.47 -0.61 14.11
N ASP A 6 -0.53 -0.37 15.02
CA ASP A 6 -0.73 0.50 16.17
C ASP A 6 0.36 1.58 16.15
N VAL A 7 -0.08 2.82 16.09
CA VAL A 7 0.75 4.03 16.00
C VAL A 7 0.58 4.80 17.30
N ARG A 8 1.68 5.03 18.02
CA ARG A 8 1.66 5.63 19.35
C ARG A 8 2.54 6.87 19.42
N ASN A 9 1.94 8.01 19.70
CA ASN A 9 2.59 9.27 20.01
C ASN A 9 3.67 9.67 18.98
N ILE A 10 3.43 9.44 17.70
CA ILE A 10 4.37 9.78 16.64
C ILE A 10 4.51 11.30 16.56
N ASN A 11 5.74 11.74 16.65
CA ASN A 11 6.14 13.14 16.53
C ASN A 11 7.10 13.31 15.34
N LYS A 12 6.93 14.40 14.59
CA LYS A 12 7.83 14.79 13.50
C LYS A 12 7.87 16.30 13.30
N SER A 13 9.09 16.83 13.25
CA SER A 13 9.33 18.24 12.95
C SER A 13 10.34 18.39 11.80
N PHE A 14 10.21 19.47 11.04
CA PHE A 14 11.17 19.88 10.02
C PHE A 14 11.56 21.34 10.27
N ASN A 15 12.83 21.60 10.47
CA ASN A 15 13.35 22.95 10.72
C ASN A 15 12.55 23.74 11.78
N GLY A 16 12.15 23.06 12.87
CA GLY A 16 11.37 23.65 13.97
C GLY A 16 9.84 23.66 13.73
N LEU A 17 9.36 23.42 12.51
CA LEU A 17 7.93 23.28 12.24
C LEU A 17 7.44 21.88 12.64
N LYS A 18 6.55 21.81 13.62
CA LYS A 18 5.92 20.55 14.05
C LYS A 18 4.88 20.13 13.01
N VAL A 19 5.09 18.99 12.37
CA VAL A 19 4.20 18.41 11.32
C VAL A 19 3.32 17.31 11.87
N LEU A 20 3.84 16.49 12.79
CA LEU A 20 3.07 15.51 13.56
C LEU A 20 3.31 15.76 15.05
N GLN A 21 2.25 15.72 15.85
CA GLN A 21 2.25 15.98 17.28
C GLN A 21 1.43 14.90 17.97
N ASN A 22 2.11 13.98 18.67
CA ASN A 22 1.52 12.87 19.41
C ASN A 22 0.48 12.07 18.58
N ALA A 23 0.72 11.94 17.28
CA ALA A 23 -0.19 11.26 16.38
C ALA A 23 -0.34 9.79 16.80
N SER A 24 -1.56 9.40 17.18
CA SER A 24 -1.87 8.07 17.70
C SER A 24 -3.15 7.54 17.06
N PHE A 25 -3.14 6.29 16.61
CA PHE A 25 -4.33 5.61 16.09
C PHE A 25 -4.05 4.11 15.93
N VAL A 26 -5.12 3.35 15.76
CA VAL A 26 -5.09 1.90 15.56
C VAL A 26 -5.85 1.53 14.31
N VAL A 27 -5.30 0.62 13.51
CA VAL A 27 -5.97 0.03 12.33
C VAL A 27 -6.24 -1.44 12.59
N GLN A 28 -7.49 -1.85 12.40
CA GLN A 28 -7.90 -3.25 12.56
C GLN A 28 -7.61 -4.07 11.30
N PRO A 29 -7.30 -5.37 11.41
CA PRO A 29 -7.08 -6.22 10.25
C PRO A 29 -8.35 -6.36 9.41
N GLY A 30 -8.18 -6.44 8.09
CA GLY A 30 -9.29 -6.63 7.14
C GLY A 30 -10.20 -5.40 6.99
N THR A 31 -9.76 -4.21 7.42
CA THR A 31 -10.52 -2.97 7.31
C THR A 31 -9.93 -2.02 6.27
N LEU A 32 -10.73 -1.07 5.82
CA LEU A 32 -10.33 0.07 5.02
C LEU A 32 -10.41 1.34 5.88
N ALA A 33 -9.26 1.96 6.13
CA ALA A 33 -9.14 3.21 6.88
C ALA A 33 -8.82 4.37 5.92
N ALA A 34 -9.64 5.42 5.95
CA ALA A 34 -9.43 6.63 5.15
C ALA A 34 -8.88 7.76 6.00
N PHE A 35 -7.82 8.42 5.51
CA PHE A 35 -7.18 9.56 6.14
C PHE A 35 -7.48 10.84 5.38
N PHE A 36 -8.08 11.79 6.06
CA PHE A 36 -8.45 13.10 5.55
C PHE A 36 -7.65 14.22 6.25
N GLY A 37 -7.61 15.38 5.65
CA GLY A 37 -6.96 16.56 6.20
C GLY A 37 -6.56 17.54 5.10
N GLU A 38 -6.28 18.78 5.47
CA GLU A 38 -5.81 19.81 4.55
C GLU A 38 -4.44 19.47 3.95
N ASN A 39 -4.08 20.16 2.86
CA ASN A 39 -2.74 20.08 2.32
C ASN A 39 -1.74 20.56 3.36
N GLY A 40 -0.63 19.84 3.53
CA GLY A 40 0.37 20.15 4.54
C GLY A 40 0.04 19.68 5.97
N SER A 41 -1.12 19.04 6.23
CA SER A 41 -1.48 18.55 7.56
C SER A 41 -0.60 17.42 8.09
N GLY A 42 0.26 16.80 7.26
CA GLY A 42 1.17 15.75 7.68
C GLY A 42 0.81 14.33 7.21
N LYS A 43 -0.28 14.13 6.43
CA LYS A 43 -0.72 12.80 5.95
C LYS A 43 0.39 12.03 5.22
N THR A 44 1.02 12.65 4.24
CA THR A 44 2.12 12.04 3.48
C THR A 44 3.33 11.79 4.36
N THR A 45 3.62 12.68 5.32
CA THR A 45 4.67 12.50 6.33
C THR A 45 4.41 11.25 7.18
N LEU A 46 3.17 11.06 7.64
CA LEU A 46 2.75 9.87 8.38
C LEU A 46 2.96 8.59 7.55
N PHE A 47 2.53 8.57 6.28
CA PHE A 47 2.74 7.43 5.39
C PHE A 47 4.22 7.16 5.11
N HIS A 48 5.05 8.22 5.02
CA HIS A 48 6.51 8.07 4.91
C HIS A 48 7.11 7.38 6.15
N ILE A 49 6.63 7.75 7.34
CA ILE A 49 7.09 7.13 8.60
C ILE A 49 6.67 5.67 8.65
N ILE A 50 5.40 5.37 8.43
CA ILE A 50 4.88 3.99 8.46
C ILE A 50 5.57 3.10 7.42
N SER A 51 5.87 3.63 6.24
CA SER A 51 6.54 2.89 5.16
C SER A 51 8.07 2.90 5.25
N GLY A 52 8.66 3.47 6.32
CA GLY A 52 10.09 3.44 6.60
C GLY A 52 10.95 4.38 5.74
N PHE A 53 10.32 5.30 4.97
CA PHE A 53 11.04 6.31 4.18
C PHE A 53 11.46 7.52 5.00
N LEU A 54 10.88 7.70 6.18
CA LEU A 54 11.19 8.81 7.08
C LEU A 54 11.21 8.29 8.52
N LYS A 55 12.22 8.72 9.29
CA LYS A 55 12.31 8.42 10.71
C LYS A 55 11.43 9.41 11.49
N ALA A 56 10.62 8.90 12.42
CA ALA A 56 9.95 9.73 13.43
C ALA A 56 10.98 10.34 14.41
N ASP A 57 10.66 11.49 15.00
CA ASP A 57 11.47 12.11 16.04
C ASP A 57 11.14 11.53 17.42
N GLY A 58 9.96 10.92 17.58
CA GLY A 58 9.52 10.24 18.79
C GLY A 58 8.26 9.41 18.53
N GLY A 59 7.92 8.53 19.47
CA GLY A 59 6.80 7.62 19.39
C GLY A 59 7.18 6.26 18.83
N ASP A 60 6.21 5.33 18.80
CA ASP A 60 6.41 3.93 18.46
C ASP A 60 5.44 3.46 17.39
N LEU A 61 5.90 2.51 16.57
CA LEU A 61 5.10 1.79 15.58
C LEU A 61 5.09 0.30 15.91
N TYR A 62 3.91 -0.31 15.91
CA TYR A 62 3.75 -1.75 16.07
C TYR A 62 2.98 -2.30 14.87
N TYR A 63 3.48 -3.38 14.32
CA TYR A 63 2.81 -4.15 13.26
C TYR A 63 2.54 -5.56 13.76
N LYS A 64 1.26 -5.97 13.80
CA LYS A 64 0.83 -7.25 14.39
C LYS A 64 1.46 -7.47 15.78
N ASN A 65 1.33 -6.47 16.64
CA ASN A 65 1.89 -6.40 18.00
C ASN A 65 3.43 -6.48 18.11
N THR A 66 4.15 -6.51 16.99
CA THR A 66 5.61 -6.51 16.99
C THR A 66 6.12 -5.08 16.76
N PRO A 67 7.00 -4.56 17.61
CA PRO A 67 7.55 -3.21 17.43
C PRO A 67 8.40 -3.15 16.15
N ILE A 68 8.20 -2.09 15.37
CA ILE A 68 9.03 -1.79 14.20
C ILE A 68 10.17 -0.88 14.66
N SER A 69 11.27 -1.47 15.08
CA SER A 69 12.47 -0.73 15.47
C SER A 69 13.29 -0.37 14.23
N HIS A 70 13.65 0.91 14.09
CA HIS A 70 14.45 1.40 12.96
C HIS A 70 13.88 1.03 11.57
N PRO A 71 12.64 1.46 11.24
CA PRO A 71 12.02 1.12 9.99
C PRO A 71 12.84 1.62 8.79
N THR A 72 13.08 0.73 7.83
CA THR A 72 13.59 1.04 6.50
C THR A 72 12.56 0.56 5.47
N PRO A 73 12.50 1.13 4.25
CA PRO A 73 11.55 0.66 3.23
C PRO A 73 11.62 -0.85 3.00
N THR A 74 12.83 -1.41 2.98
CA THR A 74 13.04 -2.85 2.77
C THR A 74 12.54 -3.68 3.95
N SER A 75 12.84 -3.28 5.21
CA SER A 75 12.39 -4.02 6.39
C SER A 75 10.86 -3.98 6.51
N VAL A 76 10.26 -2.83 6.27
CA VAL A 76 8.79 -2.64 6.33
C VAL A 76 8.09 -3.45 5.23
N ALA A 77 8.63 -3.45 4.00
CA ALA A 77 8.09 -4.27 2.92
C ALA A 77 8.16 -5.77 3.25
N ARG A 78 9.25 -6.24 3.87
CA ARG A 78 9.39 -7.63 4.32
C ARG A 78 8.38 -8.04 5.40
N LEU A 79 7.94 -7.11 6.24
CA LEU A 79 6.87 -7.35 7.21
C LEU A 79 5.50 -7.52 6.54
N GLY A 80 5.32 -7.05 5.31
CA GLY A 80 4.07 -7.12 4.56
C GLY A 80 3.30 -5.80 4.54
N ILE A 81 3.99 -4.68 4.73
CA ILE A 81 3.44 -3.34 4.55
C ILE A 81 3.91 -2.82 3.19
N GLY A 82 2.99 -2.60 2.25
CA GLY A 82 3.30 -2.09 0.93
C GLY A 82 2.71 -0.71 0.68
N ARG A 83 3.33 0.10 -0.19
CA ARG A 83 2.84 1.45 -0.51
C ARG A 83 2.72 1.67 -2.00
N VAL A 84 1.56 2.15 -2.44
CA VAL A 84 1.33 2.77 -3.75
C VAL A 84 1.46 4.27 -3.59
N TRP A 85 2.27 4.88 -4.45
CA TRP A 85 2.49 6.32 -4.50
C TRP A 85 1.42 7.00 -5.37
N GLN A 86 1.18 8.26 -5.14
CA GLN A 86 0.30 9.09 -5.96
C GLN A 86 0.61 8.93 -7.46
N ASN A 87 1.90 8.99 -7.83
CA ASN A 87 2.38 8.65 -9.17
C ASN A 87 2.87 7.19 -9.19
N PRO A 88 2.28 6.30 -10.00
CA PRO A 88 2.67 4.90 -10.08
C PRO A 88 4.16 4.71 -10.39
N ARG A 89 4.85 3.90 -9.59
CA ARG A 89 6.25 3.54 -9.80
C ARG A 89 6.32 2.20 -10.51
N ILE A 90 6.11 2.21 -11.82
CA ILE A 90 6.10 1.02 -12.69
C ILE A 90 7.23 1.11 -13.71
N CYS A 91 7.68 -0.03 -14.21
CA CYS A 91 8.62 -0.13 -15.32
C CYS A 91 7.84 0.00 -16.64
N LYS A 92 7.72 1.21 -17.18
CA LYS A 92 6.86 1.54 -18.33
C LYS A 92 7.16 0.73 -19.59
N ASN A 93 8.42 0.36 -19.81
CA ASN A 93 8.87 -0.40 -20.98
C ASN A 93 8.69 -1.93 -20.84
N LEU A 94 8.32 -2.41 -19.65
CA LEU A 94 8.02 -3.80 -19.42
C LEU A 94 6.52 -4.06 -19.55
N SER A 95 6.16 -5.31 -19.85
CA SER A 95 4.75 -5.72 -19.86
C SER A 95 4.13 -5.66 -18.46
N VAL A 96 2.80 -5.71 -18.40
CA VAL A 96 2.06 -5.85 -17.12
C VAL A 96 2.54 -7.10 -16.38
N LEU A 97 2.66 -8.23 -17.08
CA LEU A 97 3.14 -9.49 -16.49
C LEU A 97 4.55 -9.32 -15.91
N ASP A 98 5.47 -8.72 -16.66
CA ASP A 98 6.86 -8.56 -16.20
C ASP A 98 6.95 -7.63 -14.98
N ASN A 99 6.13 -6.56 -14.93
CA ASN A 99 6.04 -5.70 -13.74
C ASN A 99 5.57 -6.49 -12.51
N LEU A 100 4.55 -7.34 -12.66
CA LEU A 100 4.07 -8.20 -11.58
C LEU A 100 5.16 -9.19 -11.14
N LEU A 101 5.79 -9.88 -12.08
CA LEU A 101 6.87 -10.83 -11.78
C LEU A 101 8.06 -10.17 -11.09
N LEU A 102 8.45 -8.96 -11.51
CA LEU A 102 9.54 -8.19 -10.91
C LEU A 102 9.26 -7.86 -9.44
N ALA A 103 8.00 -7.64 -9.08
CA ALA A 103 7.59 -7.34 -7.71
C ALA A 103 7.52 -8.58 -6.80
N SER A 104 7.64 -9.80 -7.35
CA SER A 104 7.52 -11.02 -6.55
C SER A 104 8.66 -11.17 -5.56
N ARG A 105 8.35 -11.72 -4.37
CA ARG A 105 9.36 -12.07 -3.36
C ARG A 105 10.14 -13.33 -3.77
N ASN A 106 11.34 -13.46 -3.20
CA ASN A 106 12.14 -14.68 -3.24
C ASN A 106 12.34 -15.23 -4.65
N HIS A 107 13.17 -14.57 -5.46
CA HIS A 107 13.61 -15.14 -6.71
C HIS A 107 14.62 -16.28 -6.45
N PRO A 108 14.29 -17.55 -6.72
CA PRO A 108 15.24 -18.65 -6.54
C PRO A 108 16.53 -18.45 -7.35
N GLY A 109 16.44 -17.66 -8.43
CA GLY A 109 17.56 -17.30 -9.30
C GLY A 109 18.49 -16.22 -8.75
N GLU A 110 18.22 -15.58 -7.60
CA GLU A 110 19.15 -14.64 -6.97
C GLU A 110 20.48 -15.32 -6.54
N ARG A 111 20.48 -16.66 -6.41
CA ARG A 111 21.69 -17.46 -6.19
C ARG A 111 22.01 -18.24 -7.45
N LEU A 112 23.00 -17.79 -8.22
CA LEU A 112 23.46 -18.43 -9.46
C LEU A 112 23.72 -19.94 -9.29
N LEU A 113 24.21 -20.38 -8.14
CA LEU A 113 24.38 -21.80 -7.82
C LEU A 113 23.09 -22.63 -7.93
N ASN A 114 21.93 -22.06 -7.65
CA ASN A 114 20.66 -22.78 -7.70
C ASN A 114 20.28 -23.20 -9.13
N TYR A 115 20.70 -22.44 -10.14
CA TYR A 115 20.47 -22.79 -11.55
C TYR A 115 21.17 -24.09 -11.95
N PHE A 116 22.35 -24.34 -11.38
CA PHE A 116 23.13 -25.54 -11.71
C PHE A 116 22.73 -26.74 -10.85
N VAL A 117 22.31 -26.53 -9.61
CA VAL A 117 22.08 -27.62 -8.65
C VAL A 117 20.62 -28.11 -8.67
N ARG A 118 19.64 -27.23 -9.00
CA ARG A 118 18.20 -27.55 -8.91
C ARG A 118 17.36 -26.92 -10.03
N PRO A 119 17.65 -27.18 -11.32
CA PRO A 119 16.96 -26.52 -12.43
C PRO A 119 15.44 -26.80 -12.45
N GLY A 120 15.01 -28.00 -12.09
CA GLY A 120 13.58 -28.35 -12.03
C GLY A 120 12.79 -27.55 -10.98
N GLN A 121 13.42 -27.22 -9.84
CA GLN A 121 12.76 -26.40 -8.81
C GLN A 121 12.60 -24.94 -9.27
N ILE A 122 13.56 -24.42 -10.05
CA ILE A 122 13.48 -23.07 -10.60
C ILE A 122 12.34 -22.96 -11.59
N ILE A 123 12.24 -23.90 -12.55
CA ILE A 123 11.16 -23.93 -13.55
C ILE A 123 9.79 -24.03 -12.87
N ALA A 124 9.65 -24.88 -11.85
CA ALA A 124 8.42 -25.00 -11.09
C ALA A 124 8.06 -23.69 -10.34
N ALA A 125 9.04 -23.03 -9.73
CA ALA A 125 8.86 -21.76 -9.03
C ALA A 125 8.48 -20.62 -10.00
N GLU A 126 9.11 -20.54 -11.16
CA GLU A 126 8.77 -19.55 -12.21
C GLU A 126 7.34 -19.78 -12.73
N LYS A 127 6.95 -21.02 -12.99
CA LYS A 127 5.58 -21.36 -13.40
C LYS A 127 4.57 -20.95 -12.32
N SER A 128 4.85 -21.24 -11.05
CA SER A 128 3.99 -20.85 -9.92
C SER A 128 3.86 -19.33 -9.80
N LYS A 129 4.95 -18.57 -9.95
CA LYS A 129 4.93 -17.11 -9.92
C LYS A 129 4.14 -16.54 -11.09
N LYS A 130 4.26 -17.11 -12.28
CA LYS A 130 3.49 -16.69 -13.46
C LYS A 130 2.01 -16.91 -13.23
N SER A 131 1.61 -18.09 -12.75
CA SER A 131 0.20 -18.36 -12.40
C SER A 131 -0.32 -17.37 -11.36
N ARG A 132 0.49 -17.09 -10.31
CA ARG A 132 0.11 -16.09 -9.30
C ARG A 132 -0.02 -14.68 -9.88
N ALA A 133 0.83 -14.29 -10.83
CA ALA A 133 0.73 -13.00 -11.51
C ALA A 133 -0.53 -12.91 -12.39
N GLU A 134 -0.92 -14.00 -13.04
CA GLU A 134 -2.17 -14.10 -13.82
C GLU A 134 -3.40 -13.96 -12.90
N ASP A 135 -3.42 -14.63 -11.75
CA ASP A 135 -4.48 -14.50 -10.74
C ASP A 135 -4.60 -13.04 -10.25
N ILE A 136 -3.47 -12.42 -9.90
CA ILE A 136 -3.42 -11.02 -9.44
C ILE A 136 -3.87 -10.06 -10.54
N ALA A 137 -3.53 -10.31 -11.80
CA ALA A 137 -4.03 -9.51 -12.91
C ALA A 137 -5.56 -9.57 -12.99
N GLY A 138 -6.17 -10.75 -12.76
CA GLY A 138 -7.61 -10.91 -12.61
C GLY A 138 -8.16 -10.14 -11.40
N GLU A 139 -7.52 -10.24 -10.22
CA GLU A 139 -7.91 -9.51 -9.00
C GLU A 139 -7.87 -7.99 -9.19
N THR A 140 -6.99 -7.48 -10.05
CA THR A 140 -6.81 -6.05 -10.36
C THR A 140 -7.41 -5.63 -11.71
N ALA A 141 -8.19 -6.52 -12.35
CA ALA A 141 -8.83 -6.32 -13.65
C ALA A 141 -7.86 -5.86 -14.76
N LEU A 142 -6.72 -6.51 -14.82
CA LEU A 142 -5.68 -6.35 -15.83
C LEU A 142 -5.40 -7.63 -16.63
N ASP A 143 -6.20 -8.69 -16.44
CA ASP A 143 -6.06 -10.01 -17.07
C ASP A 143 -5.97 -9.93 -18.61
N GLY A 144 -6.81 -9.12 -19.25
CA GLY A 144 -6.77 -8.87 -20.69
C GLY A 144 -5.59 -8.04 -21.19
N LYS A 145 -4.64 -7.65 -20.30
CA LYS A 145 -3.54 -6.71 -20.59
C LYS A 145 -2.15 -7.22 -20.23
N LEU A 146 -2.02 -8.47 -19.86
CA LEU A 146 -0.76 -9.06 -19.37
C LEU A 146 0.42 -8.84 -20.31
N GLY A 147 0.22 -8.92 -21.64
CA GLY A 147 1.26 -8.69 -22.63
C GLY A 147 1.46 -7.22 -23.03
N GLN A 148 0.58 -6.31 -22.59
CA GLN A 148 0.66 -4.89 -22.94
C GLN A 148 1.79 -4.20 -22.17
N ALA A 149 2.52 -3.26 -22.81
CA ALA A 149 3.51 -2.44 -22.13
C ALA A 149 2.82 -1.58 -21.05
N ALA A 150 3.39 -1.55 -19.83
CA ALA A 150 2.77 -0.85 -18.70
C ALA A 150 2.64 0.67 -18.94
N GLY A 151 3.52 1.23 -19.78
CA GLY A 151 3.45 2.64 -20.18
C GLY A 151 2.25 3.01 -21.06
N GLU A 152 1.63 2.03 -21.74
CA GLU A 152 0.43 2.20 -22.58
C GLU A 152 -0.88 2.13 -21.78
N LEU A 153 -0.81 1.70 -20.54
CA LEU A 153 -1.95 1.67 -19.65
C LEU A 153 -2.45 3.08 -19.33
N SER A 154 -3.77 3.26 -19.18
CA SER A 154 -4.30 4.49 -18.61
C SER A 154 -3.76 4.71 -17.19
N PHE A 155 -3.76 5.96 -16.71
CA PHE A 155 -3.23 6.30 -15.39
C PHE A 155 -3.88 5.48 -14.26
N GLY A 156 -5.20 5.27 -14.33
CA GLY A 156 -5.91 4.42 -13.38
C GLY A 156 -5.51 2.94 -13.45
N GLN A 157 -5.27 2.41 -14.65
CA GLN A 157 -4.77 1.04 -14.83
C GLN A 157 -3.33 0.90 -14.31
N GLN A 158 -2.49 1.93 -14.43
CA GLN A 158 -1.16 1.95 -13.82
C GLN A 158 -1.24 1.93 -12.28
N LYS A 159 -2.24 2.58 -11.68
CA LYS A 159 -2.52 2.48 -10.24
C LYS A 159 -2.94 1.07 -9.85
N LEU A 160 -3.83 0.43 -10.62
CA LEU A 160 -4.21 -0.96 -10.40
C LEU A 160 -3.00 -1.92 -10.52
N LEU A 161 -2.13 -1.70 -11.52
CA LEU A 161 -0.89 -2.46 -11.64
C LEU A 161 0.00 -2.29 -10.41
N SER A 162 0.12 -1.06 -9.89
CA SER A 162 0.88 -0.81 -8.65
C SER A 162 0.31 -1.53 -7.44
N ILE A 163 -1.03 -1.64 -7.33
CA ILE A 163 -1.69 -2.47 -6.31
C ILE A 163 -1.34 -3.95 -6.53
N GLY A 164 -1.43 -4.45 -7.77
CA GLY A 164 -1.06 -5.82 -8.12
C GLY A 164 0.39 -6.15 -7.75
N MET A 165 1.33 -5.23 -7.97
CA MET A 165 2.73 -5.38 -7.56
C MET A 165 2.87 -5.53 -6.02
N LEU A 166 2.06 -4.83 -5.22
CA LEU A 166 2.03 -5.04 -3.76
C LEU A 166 1.51 -6.42 -3.39
N LEU A 167 0.50 -6.94 -4.11
CA LEU A 167 -0.04 -8.28 -3.89
C LEU A 167 0.99 -9.36 -4.26
N MET A 168 1.74 -9.18 -5.34
CA MET A 168 2.88 -10.05 -5.70
C MET A 168 3.96 -10.04 -4.63
N ASN A 169 4.17 -8.90 -3.97
CA ASN A 169 5.08 -8.77 -2.83
C ASN A 169 4.43 -9.21 -1.50
N GLU A 170 3.29 -9.92 -1.53
CA GLU A 170 2.58 -10.48 -0.38
C GLU A 170 2.20 -9.45 0.70
N ALA A 171 1.94 -8.20 0.30
CA ALA A 171 1.52 -7.18 1.25
C ALA A 171 0.17 -7.55 1.90
N SER A 172 0.11 -7.42 3.23
CA SER A 172 -1.12 -7.58 4.03
C SER A 172 -1.73 -6.24 4.42
N LEU A 173 -0.90 -5.20 4.56
CA LEU A 173 -1.31 -3.81 4.76
C LEU A 173 -0.88 -2.99 3.54
N LEU A 174 -1.84 -2.41 2.85
CA LEU A 174 -1.66 -1.57 1.67
C LEU A 174 -1.85 -0.10 2.05
N LEU A 175 -0.83 0.71 1.83
CA LEU A 175 -0.87 2.16 1.98
C LEU A 175 -1.07 2.78 0.59
N LEU A 176 -2.22 3.40 0.35
CA LEU A 176 -2.58 4.00 -0.94
C LEU A 176 -2.59 5.53 -0.83
N ASP A 177 -1.71 6.18 -1.58
CA ASP A 177 -1.55 7.64 -1.58
C ASP A 177 -2.35 8.21 -2.75
N GLU A 178 -3.51 8.81 -2.47
CA GLU A 178 -4.47 9.39 -3.42
C GLU A 178 -4.83 8.43 -4.59
N PRO A 179 -5.43 7.26 -4.29
CA PRO A 179 -5.76 6.29 -5.34
C PRO A 179 -6.74 6.82 -6.39
N PHE A 180 -7.58 7.81 -6.06
CA PHE A 180 -8.57 8.38 -6.97
C PHE A 180 -8.08 9.62 -7.73
N ALA A 181 -6.91 10.19 -7.38
CA ALA A 181 -6.41 11.39 -8.04
C ALA A 181 -6.08 11.13 -9.52
N GLY A 182 -6.50 12.04 -10.40
CA GLY A 182 -6.17 12.01 -11.82
C GLY A 182 -6.90 10.94 -12.65
N VAL A 183 -7.97 10.33 -12.11
CA VAL A 183 -8.77 9.32 -12.82
C VAL A 183 -10.23 9.75 -12.96
N ASN A 184 -10.92 9.26 -13.99
CA ASN A 184 -12.33 9.54 -14.21
C ASN A 184 -13.25 8.75 -13.25
N ALA A 185 -14.52 9.15 -13.15
CA ALA A 185 -15.49 8.57 -12.23
C ALA A 185 -15.64 7.04 -12.39
N LYS A 186 -15.71 6.54 -13.62
CA LYS A 186 -15.82 5.11 -13.90
C LYS A 186 -14.60 4.33 -13.35
N MET A 187 -13.41 4.90 -13.47
CA MET A 187 -12.21 4.28 -12.95
C MET A 187 -12.14 4.35 -11.41
N ILE A 188 -12.67 5.41 -10.81
CA ILE A 188 -12.81 5.50 -9.34
C ILE A 188 -13.69 4.36 -8.81
N ASP A 189 -14.83 4.10 -9.46
CA ASP A 189 -15.71 2.99 -9.10
C ASP A 189 -14.97 1.66 -9.20
N HIS A 190 -14.26 1.45 -10.29
CA HIS A 190 -13.49 0.24 -10.52
C HIS A 190 -12.37 0.02 -9.49
N ILE A 191 -11.57 1.05 -9.18
CA ILE A 191 -10.55 0.97 -8.11
C ILE A 191 -11.22 0.68 -6.76
N SER A 192 -12.40 1.26 -6.49
CA SER A 192 -13.15 1.02 -5.26
C SER A 192 -13.62 -0.44 -5.15
N GLU A 193 -14.09 -1.03 -6.23
CA GLU A 193 -14.49 -2.46 -6.31
C GLU A 193 -13.31 -3.38 -6.04
N VAL A 194 -12.14 -3.09 -6.65
CA VAL A 194 -10.91 -3.84 -6.40
C VAL A 194 -10.52 -3.75 -4.92
N MET A 195 -10.52 -2.56 -4.33
CA MET A 195 -10.21 -2.39 -2.89
C MET A 195 -11.21 -3.14 -1.99
N ALA A 196 -12.51 -3.10 -2.32
CA ALA A 196 -13.54 -3.83 -1.57
C ALA A 196 -13.33 -5.36 -1.68
N SER A 197 -12.96 -5.87 -2.86
CA SER A 197 -12.61 -7.28 -3.06
C SER A 197 -11.40 -7.69 -2.24
N LEU A 198 -10.33 -6.90 -2.28
CA LEU A 198 -9.12 -7.15 -1.49
C LEU A 198 -9.39 -7.14 0.02
N LYS A 199 -10.24 -6.23 0.50
CA LYS A 199 -10.70 -6.21 1.88
C LYS A 199 -11.42 -7.51 2.26
N LYS A 200 -12.33 -8.00 1.42
CA LYS A 200 -13.03 -9.30 1.63
C LYS A 200 -12.04 -10.48 1.69
N GLN A 201 -10.91 -10.39 1.01
CA GLN A 201 -9.82 -11.38 1.05
C GLN A 201 -8.92 -11.22 2.30
N GLY A 202 -9.27 -10.34 3.24
CA GLY A 202 -8.52 -10.10 4.48
C GLY A 202 -7.36 -9.12 4.35
N LYS A 203 -7.20 -8.42 3.23
CA LYS A 203 -6.22 -7.33 3.11
C LYS A 203 -6.70 -6.11 3.91
N THR A 204 -5.76 -5.43 4.53
CA THR A 204 -6.02 -4.15 5.21
C THR A 204 -5.56 -3.02 4.32
N ILE A 205 -6.36 -1.98 4.21
CA ILE A 205 -6.07 -0.83 3.35
C ILE A 205 -6.11 0.44 4.18
N MET A 206 -5.06 1.25 4.07
CA MET A 206 -5.04 2.63 4.51
C MET A 206 -4.92 3.52 3.29
N MET A 207 -5.79 4.51 3.15
CA MET A 207 -5.70 5.45 2.04
C MET A 207 -5.72 6.90 2.53
N ILE A 208 -4.92 7.75 1.86
CA ILE A 208 -5.06 9.20 1.93
C ILE A 208 -5.91 9.62 0.75
N GLU A 209 -6.94 10.43 0.98
CA GLU A 209 -7.82 10.91 -0.07
C GLU A 209 -8.35 12.32 0.18
N HIS A 210 -8.63 13.03 -0.93
CA HIS A 210 -9.29 14.33 -0.91
C HIS A 210 -10.77 14.23 -1.32
N ASN A 211 -11.14 13.22 -2.08
CA ASN A 211 -12.54 12.92 -2.42
C ASN A 211 -13.27 12.29 -1.22
N ARG A 212 -13.69 13.12 -0.27
CA ARG A 212 -14.33 12.68 0.97
C ARG A 212 -15.56 11.82 0.73
N ALA A 213 -16.43 12.21 -0.20
CA ALA A 213 -17.70 11.51 -0.45
C ALA A 213 -17.44 10.04 -0.84
N LYS A 214 -16.57 9.81 -1.82
CA LYS A 214 -16.26 8.46 -2.29
C LYS A 214 -15.46 7.66 -1.28
N ALA A 215 -14.42 8.26 -0.68
CA ALA A 215 -13.61 7.57 0.31
C ALA A 215 -14.42 7.18 1.55
N SER A 216 -15.32 8.05 2.03
CA SER A 216 -16.20 7.74 3.17
C SER A 216 -17.21 6.63 2.86
N SER A 217 -17.67 6.50 1.62
CA SER A 217 -18.66 5.45 1.26
C SER A 217 -18.08 4.03 1.27
N ILE A 218 -16.76 3.88 1.22
CA ILE A 218 -16.08 2.57 1.16
C ILE A 218 -15.22 2.27 2.39
N SER A 219 -14.97 3.28 3.26
CA SER A 219 -14.14 3.13 4.44
C SER A 219 -14.94 2.64 5.66
N ASP A 220 -14.31 1.76 6.44
CA ASP A 220 -14.83 1.29 7.73
C ASP A 220 -14.49 2.28 8.86
N THR A 221 -13.35 2.96 8.73
CA THR A 221 -12.85 3.93 9.71
C THR A 221 -12.33 5.17 9.01
N GLN A 222 -12.58 6.33 9.62
CA GLN A 222 -12.16 7.62 9.09
C GLN A 222 -11.32 8.36 10.12
N PHE A 223 -10.14 8.81 9.70
CA PHE A 223 -9.23 9.60 10.50
C PHE A 223 -9.06 11.00 9.88
N PHE A 224 -9.03 12.01 10.73
CA PHE A 224 -8.81 13.41 10.34
C PHE A 224 -7.50 13.89 10.92
N LEU A 225 -6.59 14.31 10.05
CA LEU A 225 -5.33 14.90 10.46
C LEU A 225 -5.43 16.42 10.35
N SER A 226 -5.33 17.10 11.49
CA SER A 226 -5.35 18.55 11.60
C SER A 226 -4.26 19.02 12.55
N LYS A 227 -3.47 20.02 12.14
CA LYS A 227 -2.37 20.59 12.94
C LYS A 227 -1.42 19.55 13.54
N GLY A 228 -1.22 18.44 12.84
CA GLY A 228 -0.33 17.35 13.27
C GLY A 228 -0.96 16.33 14.23
N GLU A 229 -2.19 16.52 14.66
CA GLU A 229 -2.94 15.59 15.52
C GLU A 229 -3.94 14.77 14.71
N ILE A 230 -4.19 13.53 15.15
CA ILE A 230 -5.15 12.63 14.51
C ILE A 230 -6.39 12.50 15.38
N MET A 231 -7.56 12.70 14.77
CA MET A 231 -8.88 12.47 15.37
C MET A 231 -9.62 11.41 14.58
N GLN A 232 -10.31 10.49 15.25
CA GLN A 232 -11.22 9.55 14.62
C GLN A 232 -12.61 10.16 14.49
N LYS A 233 -13.40 9.77 13.46
CA LYS A 233 -14.72 10.38 13.21
C LYS A 233 -15.65 10.35 14.43
N ASN A 234 -15.57 9.33 15.28
CA ASN A 234 -16.39 9.23 16.48
C ASN A 234 -16.05 10.28 17.55
N ASP A 235 -14.85 10.92 17.46
CA ASP A 235 -14.38 11.92 18.41
C ASP A 235 -14.75 13.35 17.96
N VAL A 236 -15.23 13.52 16.70
CA VAL A 236 -15.52 14.85 16.11
C VAL A 236 -16.94 15.34 16.45
N TYR A 237 -17.79 14.45 16.99
CA TYR A 237 -19.19 14.77 17.35
C TYR A 237 -19.47 14.65 18.85
N SER A 238 -18.47 14.53 19.67
CA SER A 238 -18.51 14.67 21.13
C SER A 238 -17.93 16.06 21.53
#